data_91e50fb319f4137376cb471331e14633
#
_entry.id   91e50fb319f4137376cb471331e14633
#
_cell.length_a   1.000
_cell.length_b   1.000
_cell.length_c   1.000
_cell.angle_alpha   90.00
_cell.angle_beta   90.00
_cell.angle_gamma   90.00
#
_symmetry.space_group_name_H-M   'P 1'
#
loop_
_entity.id
_entity.type
_entity.pdbx_description
1 polymer ?
#
loop_
_entity_poly.entity_id
_entity_poly.type
_entity_poly.pdbx_seq_one_letter_code
_entity_poly.pdbx_strand_id
1 'polypeptide(L)'
;MKMTRRNFLSTSAVAALACGASLTAHAAGSTDENSLKFITDIFKDSTQPGEVEEATAITAEKNAEWYEKLDFSDRREFANAERGWLDNAEGRIIDGEDNRSAWDLQSYGDLNRDAPDTVNPSLWRNTQLNAKAGLFEVCDGIYQVRGFDMANTTFIRTDHGWIVFDVLMCKENMKAAKELMEERFGPLDIKAVLYSHSHVDHFGGVEGIITREQVADATLSLKKQLASGKTPVLAPAGFLKHAISENVYAGIAMARRAQFQYGTVLDKGEKGALSVGIGMGQSTGTVSLIAPTYEIGEDVPKLTIDGIETVSYTHLTLPTILLV
;
A
#
# COMPACT_ATOMS: atom_id res chain seq x y z
N MET A 1 -22.06 -0.55 -33.88
CA MET A 1 -21.25 0.42 -33.12
C MET A 1 -20.71 -0.30 -31.90
N LYS A 2 -19.41 -0.62 -31.85
CA LYS A 2 -18.83 -1.32 -30.69
C LYS A 2 -18.64 -0.29 -29.58
N MET A 3 -19.39 -0.42 -28.48
CA MET A 3 -19.20 0.40 -27.29
C MET A 3 -17.89 0.02 -26.61
N THR A 4 -16.99 0.97 -26.41
CA THR A 4 -15.76 0.76 -25.65
C THR A 4 -16.08 0.81 -24.15
N ARG A 5 -15.28 0.14 -23.30
CA ARG A 5 -15.40 0.18 -21.84
C ARG A 5 -15.46 1.60 -21.26
N ARG A 6 -14.79 2.53 -21.92
CA ARG A 6 -14.75 3.96 -21.55
C ARG A 6 -16.12 4.63 -21.74
N ASN A 7 -16.84 4.30 -22.82
CA ASN A 7 -18.18 4.86 -23.08
C ASN A 7 -19.24 4.26 -22.15
N PHE A 8 -19.08 3.01 -21.70
CA PHE A 8 -19.99 2.37 -20.76
C PHE A 8 -19.88 3.00 -19.36
N LEU A 9 -18.67 3.28 -18.88
CA LEU A 9 -18.45 3.90 -17.57
C LEU A 9 -18.93 5.35 -17.52
N SER A 10 -18.72 6.13 -18.60
CA SER A 10 -19.23 7.52 -18.68
C SER A 10 -20.76 7.57 -18.76
N THR A 11 -21.38 6.69 -19.54
CA THR A 11 -22.84 6.65 -19.67
C THR A 11 -23.53 6.19 -18.39
N SER A 12 -22.91 5.26 -17.66
CA SER A 12 -23.47 4.74 -16.39
C SER A 12 -23.36 5.77 -15.25
N ALA A 13 -22.26 6.54 -15.20
CA ALA A 13 -22.08 7.60 -14.21
C ALA A 13 -23.07 8.75 -14.43
N VAL A 14 -23.28 9.15 -15.68
CA VAL A 14 -24.26 10.19 -16.06
C VAL A 14 -25.69 9.73 -15.74
N ALA A 15 -26.04 8.47 -16.02
CA ALA A 15 -27.36 7.95 -15.72
C ALA A 15 -27.64 7.88 -14.20
N ALA A 16 -26.65 7.51 -13.39
CA ALA A 16 -26.81 7.44 -11.93
C ALA A 16 -26.95 8.83 -11.28
N LEU A 17 -26.24 9.83 -11.79
CA LEU A 17 -26.37 11.22 -11.31
C LEU A 17 -27.65 11.91 -11.84
N ALA A 18 -28.06 11.64 -13.06
CA ALA A 18 -29.34 12.14 -13.59
C ALA A 18 -30.53 11.59 -12.79
N CYS A 19 -30.49 10.31 -12.36
CA CYS A 19 -31.48 9.73 -11.48
C CYS A 19 -31.45 10.34 -10.08
N GLY A 20 -30.26 10.62 -9.52
CA GLY A 20 -30.12 11.24 -8.20
C GLY A 20 -30.56 12.71 -8.20
N ALA A 21 -30.20 13.47 -9.23
CA ALA A 21 -30.63 14.86 -9.41
C ALA A 21 -32.13 14.97 -9.69
N SER A 22 -32.71 14.02 -10.43
CA SER A 22 -34.15 13.95 -10.67
C SER A 22 -34.96 13.65 -9.41
N LEU A 23 -34.43 12.82 -8.51
CA LEU A 23 -35.07 12.51 -7.21
C LEU A 23 -35.00 13.71 -6.25
N THR A 24 -33.90 14.45 -6.22
CA THR A 24 -33.76 15.66 -5.39
C THR A 24 -34.55 16.85 -5.99
N ALA A 25 -34.63 16.99 -7.30
CA ALA A 25 -35.43 18.02 -7.95
C ALA A 25 -36.95 17.77 -7.77
N HIS A 26 -37.40 16.51 -7.74
CA HIS A 26 -38.80 16.17 -7.44
C HIS A 26 -39.17 16.49 -5.99
N ALA A 27 -38.26 16.33 -5.06
CA ALA A 27 -38.48 16.68 -3.66
C ALA A 27 -38.46 18.21 -3.41
N ALA A 28 -37.82 18.99 -4.30
CA ALA A 28 -37.69 20.46 -4.19
C ALA A 28 -38.66 21.26 -5.07
N GLY A 29 -39.45 20.62 -5.91
CA GLY A 29 -40.50 21.27 -6.71
C GLY A 29 -40.04 22.25 -7.80
N SER A 30 -38.75 22.24 -8.20
CA SER A 30 -38.25 23.07 -9.31
C SER A 30 -37.29 22.26 -10.21
N THR A 31 -37.73 22.02 -11.43
CA THR A 31 -36.84 21.64 -12.54
C THR A 31 -36.33 22.92 -13.21
N ASP A 32 -35.32 23.55 -12.65
CA ASP A 32 -34.67 24.69 -13.29
C ASP A 32 -33.69 24.16 -14.35
N GLU A 33 -33.93 24.55 -15.63
CA GLU A 33 -33.02 24.24 -16.75
C GLU A 33 -31.57 24.69 -16.47
N ASN A 34 -31.37 25.72 -15.65
CA ASN A 34 -30.05 26.21 -15.27
C ASN A 34 -29.30 25.20 -14.33
N SER A 35 -30.04 24.50 -13.46
CA SER A 35 -29.43 23.46 -12.60
C SER A 35 -28.98 22.23 -13.40
N LEU A 36 -29.77 21.85 -14.44
CA LEU A 36 -29.40 20.78 -15.35
C LEU A 36 -28.22 21.18 -16.25
N LYS A 37 -28.20 22.44 -16.70
CA LYS A 37 -27.10 22.98 -17.49
C LYS A 37 -25.81 23.06 -16.67
N PHE A 38 -25.87 23.52 -15.42
CA PHE A 38 -24.74 23.56 -14.51
C PHE A 38 -24.13 22.16 -14.27
N ILE A 39 -24.99 21.16 -14.05
CA ILE A 39 -24.54 19.76 -13.89
C ILE A 39 -23.92 19.25 -15.21
N THR A 40 -24.56 19.52 -16.37
CA THR A 40 -24.03 19.09 -17.67
C THR A 40 -22.73 19.81 -18.04
N ASP A 41 -22.56 21.05 -17.66
CA ASP A 41 -21.33 21.81 -17.94
C ASP A 41 -20.18 21.35 -17.05
N ILE A 42 -20.42 21.02 -15.76
CA ILE A 42 -19.42 20.36 -14.88
C ILE A 42 -18.97 19.02 -15.47
N PHE A 43 -19.89 18.22 -16.03
CA PHE A 43 -19.53 16.94 -16.63
C PHE A 43 -18.92 17.05 -18.03
N LYS A 44 -19.18 18.10 -18.77
CA LYS A 44 -18.47 18.36 -20.04
C LYS A 44 -17.01 18.68 -19.80
N ASP A 45 -16.69 19.45 -18.79
CA ASP A 45 -15.32 19.77 -18.41
C ASP A 45 -14.57 18.55 -17.84
N SER A 46 -15.26 17.65 -17.13
CA SER A 46 -14.65 16.43 -16.55
C SER A 46 -14.38 15.31 -17.58
N THR A 47 -14.85 15.42 -18.80
CA THR A 47 -14.64 14.40 -19.85
C THR A 47 -13.40 14.64 -20.72
N GLN A 48 -12.80 15.82 -20.64
CA GLN A 48 -11.46 16.09 -21.17
C GLN A 48 -10.46 15.84 -20.04
N PRO A 49 -9.38 15.07 -20.24
CA PRO A 49 -8.27 15.12 -19.31
C PRO A 49 -7.80 16.57 -19.29
N GLY A 50 -8.02 17.26 -18.17
CA GLY A 50 -7.53 18.62 -17.98
C GLY A 50 -6.04 18.65 -18.30
N GLU A 51 -5.57 19.66 -19.02
CA GLU A 51 -4.15 19.92 -19.12
C GLU A 51 -3.61 20.09 -17.70
N VAL A 52 -2.49 19.47 -17.41
CA VAL A 52 -1.82 19.60 -16.13
C VAL A 52 -1.26 21.01 -16.03
N GLU A 53 -1.79 21.79 -15.11
CA GLU A 53 -1.46 23.22 -14.98
C GLU A 53 -0.34 23.45 -13.97
N GLU A 54 0.32 24.60 -14.08
CA GLU A 54 1.22 25.13 -13.07
C GLU A 54 0.45 25.62 -11.85
N ALA A 55 1.14 25.78 -10.71
CA ALA A 55 0.53 26.35 -9.53
C ALA A 55 0.05 27.78 -9.79
N THR A 56 -1.17 28.11 -9.34
CA THR A 56 -1.60 29.50 -9.30
C THR A 56 -0.74 30.29 -8.33
N ALA A 57 -0.67 31.61 -8.47
CA ALA A 57 0.05 32.48 -7.54
C ALA A 57 -0.43 32.27 -6.08
N ILE A 58 -1.73 32.04 -5.88
CA ILE A 58 -2.30 31.76 -4.54
C ILE A 58 -1.78 30.43 -4.00
N THR A 59 -1.74 29.39 -4.83
CA THR A 59 -1.23 28.06 -4.41
C THR A 59 0.25 28.15 -4.06
N ALA A 60 1.06 28.80 -4.89
CA ALA A 60 2.49 29.01 -4.66
C ALA A 60 2.74 29.76 -3.34
N GLU A 61 2.02 30.86 -3.10
CA GLU A 61 2.10 31.64 -1.87
C GLU A 61 1.75 30.79 -0.65
N LYS A 62 0.65 30.05 -0.70
CA LYS A 62 0.22 29.18 0.41
C LYS A 62 1.17 28.04 0.71
N ASN A 63 1.81 27.49 -0.31
CA ASN A 63 2.83 26.48 -0.13
C ASN A 63 4.12 27.12 0.46
N ALA A 64 4.52 28.30 -0.01
CA ALA A 64 5.71 28.99 0.50
C ALA A 64 5.60 29.38 1.98
N GLU A 65 4.41 29.71 2.50
CA GLU A 65 4.19 30.01 3.93
C GLU A 65 4.70 28.90 4.87
N TRP A 66 4.76 27.65 4.41
CA TRP A 66 5.19 26.52 5.25
C TRP A 66 6.69 26.54 5.55
N TYR A 67 7.51 27.16 4.71
CA TYR A 67 8.94 27.35 4.99
C TYR A 67 9.21 28.27 6.18
N GLU A 68 8.25 29.14 6.52
CA GLU A 68 8.34 29.99 7.70
C GLU A 68 7.82 29.29 8.97
N LYS A 69 6.95 28.27 8.81
CA LYS A 69 6.28 27.57 9.92
C LYS A 69 7.01 26.32 10.39
N LEU A 70 7.77 25.69 9.52
CA LEU A 70 8.46 24.41 9.78
C LEU A 70 9.96 24.54 9.51
N ASP A 71 10.76 23.86 10.31
CA ASP A 71 12.21 23.82 10.14
C ASP A 71 12.61 22.76 9.10
N PHE A 72 12.75 23.18 7.85
CA PHE A 72 13.22 22.31 6.76
C PHE A 72 14.73 22.10 6.75
N SER A 73 15.50 22.80 7.58
CA SER A 73 16.94 22.59 7.76
C SER A 73 17.25 21.35 8.62
N ASP A 74 16.28 20.90 9.42
CA ASP A 74 16.42 19.67 10.20
C ASP A 74 16.47 18.42 9.29
N ARG A 75 17.62 17.75 9.31
CA ARG A 75 17.90 16.56 8.48
C ARG A 75 17.88 15.24 9.27
N ARG A 76 17.46 15.26 10.54
CA ARG A 76 17.46 14.06 11.40
C ARG A 76 16.62 12.93 10.83
N GLU A 77 15.45 13.24 10.24
CA GLU A 77 14.58 12.22 9.64
C GLU A 77 15.19 11.57 8.38
N PHE A 78 15.97 12.31 7.61
CA PHE A 78 16.70 11.74 6.50
C PHE A 78 17.78 10.76 6.98
N ALA A 79 18.53 11.13 8.01
CA ALA A 79 19.49 10.22 8.62
C ALA A 79 18.81 8.98 9.24
N ASN A 80 17.63 9.14 9.83
CA ASN A 80 16.83 8.03 10.34
C ASN A 80 16.30 7.13 9.22
N ALA A 81 15.85 7.70 8.11
CA ALA A 81 15.34 6.95 6.96
C ALA A 81 16.44 6.10 6.29
N GLU A 82 17.69 6.56 6.35
CA GLU A 82 18.85 5.85 5.78
C GLU A 82 19.56 4.93 6.79
N ARG A 83 19.16 4.95 8.07
CA ARG A 83 19.79 4.13 9.08
C ARG A 83 19.56 2.64 8.83
N GLY A 84 20.67 1.87 8.83
CA GLY A 84 20.65 0.44 8.56
C GLY A 84 20.43 0.09 7.08
N TRP A 85 20.54 1.03 6.15
CA TRP A 85 20.40 0.79 4.74
C TRP A 85 21.55 -0.05 4.19
N LEU A 86 21.27 -1.28 3.82
CA LEU A 86 22.26 -2.26 3.38
C LEU A 86 22.43 -2.28 1.85
N ASP A 87 21.30 -2.24 1.13
CA ASP A 87 21.27 -2.31 -0.33
C ASP A 87 20.26 -1.30 -0.87
N ASN A 88 20.73 -0.39 -1.73
CA ASN A 88 19.89 0.62 -2.37
C ASN A 88 19.14 0.04 -3.57
N ALA A 89 17.82 0.24 -3.61
CA ALA A 89 16.97 -0.17 -4.72
C ALA A 89 16.03 0.95 -5.21
N GLU A 90 16.35 2.23 -4.96
CA GLU A 90 15.53 3.39 -5.36
C GLU A 90 15.26 3.45 -6.88
N GLY A 91 16.19 2.97 -7.71
CA GLY A 91 16.03 2.93 -9.16
C GLY A 91 15.41 1.64 -9.70
N ARG A 92 14.99 0.70 -8.83
CA ARG A 92 14.49 -0.60 -9.29
C ARG A 92 13.07 -0.44 -9.87
N ILE A 93 12.89 -0.98 -11.09
CA ILE A 93 11.59 -1.18 -11.71
C ILE A 93 11.22 -2.65 -11.54
N ILE A 94 10.00 -2.93 -11.13
CA ILE A 94 9.49 -4.29 -10.98
C ILE A 94 8.43 -4.50 -12.03
N ASP A 95 8.70 -5.43 -12.96
CA ASP A 95 7.81 -5.75 -14.07
C ASP A 95 6.62 -6.61 -13.61
N GLY A 96 5.45 -6.33 -14.17
CA GLY A 96 4.25 -7.14 -14.01
C GLY A 96 4.13 -8.21 -15.08
N GLU A 97 3.16 -9.12 -14.93
CA GLU A 97 2.95 -10.26 -15.85
C GLU A 97 2.50 -9.84 -17.26
N ASP A 98 1.95 -8.63 -17.45
CA ASP A 98 1.33 -8.17 -18.69
C ASP A 98 2.09 -7.02 -19.39
N ASN A 99 3.40 -7.00 -19.27
CA ASN A 99 4.30 -5.95 -19.78
C ASN A 99 4.03 -4.55 -19.21
N ARG A 100 3.29 -4.44 -18.12
CA ARG A 100 3.17 -3.21 -17.34
C ARG A 100 4.08 -3.31 -16.12
N SER A 101 4.64 -2.20 -15.72
CA SER A 101 5.37 -2.13 -14.47
C SER A 101 4.43 -2.37 -13.28
N ALA A 102 4.73 -3.33 -12.42
CA ALA A 102 4.04 -3.52 -11.15
C ALA A 102 4.43 -2.42 -10.16
N TRP A 103 5.68 -1.98 -10.23
CA TRP A 103 6.22 -0.91 -9.38
C TRP A 103 7.33 -0.14 -10.10
N ASP A 104 7.27 1.18 -10.02
CA ASP A 104 8.27 2.07 -10.61
C ASP A 104 8.35 3.38 -9.81
N LEU A 105 9.43 3.56 -9.07
CA LEU A 105 9.70 4.79 -8.33
C LEU A 105 10.25 5.90 -9.23
N GLN A 106 10.87 5.58 -10.37
CA GLN A 106 11.42 6.59 -11.28
C GLN A 106 10.32 7.44 -11.93
N SER A 107 9.10 6.87 -12.04
CA SER A 107 7.94 7.57 -12.61
C SER A 107 7.48 8.79 -11.79
N TYR A 108 7.96 8.96 -10.54
CA TYR A 108 7.69 10.14 -9.73
C TYR A 108 8.61 11.34 -10.05
N GLY A 109 9.61 11.17 -10.91
CA GLY A 109 10.57 12.20 -11.30
C GLY A 109 11.69 12.42 -10.29
N ASP A 110 12.44 13.51 -10.48
CA ASP A 110 13.54 13.87 -9.57
C ASP A 110 13.02 14.47 -8.27
N LEU A 111 13.13 13.70 -7.20
CA LEU A 111 12.75 14.11 -5.84
C LEU A 111 13.90 14.77 -5.08
N ASN A 112 15.15 14.78 -5.60
CA ASN A 112 16.32 15.35 -4.93
C ASN A 112 16.50 16.86 -5.19
N ARG A 113 15.40 17.60 -5.11
CA ARG A 113 15.34 19.05 -5.30
C ARG A 113 14.37 19.70 -4.33
N ASP A 114 14.31 21.02 -4.33
CA ASP A 114 13.32 21.75 -3.56
C ASP A 114 11.88 21.46 -4.04
N ALA A 115 10.93 21.62 -3.12
CA ALA A 115 9.53 21.42 -3.45
C ALA A 115 9.08 22.39 -4.55
N PRO A 116 8.40 21.90 -5.60
CA PRO A 116 7.79 22.77 -6.60
C PRO A 116 6.59 23.52 -6.03
N ASP A 117 6.22 24.64 -6.63
CA ASP A 117 5.10 25.48 -6.20
C ASP A 117 3.74 24.74 -6.14
N THR A 118 3.62 23.64 -6.91
CA THR A 118 2.43 22.79 -6.94
C THR A 118 2.26 21.92 -5.71
N VAL A 119 3.31 21.76 -4.87
CA VAL A 119 3.32 20.79 -3.76
C VAL A 119 3.61 21.48 -2.44
N ASN A 120 2.86 21.12 -1.41
CA ASN A 120 3.19 21.53 -0.05
C ASN A 120 4.59 20.99 0.33
N PRO A 121 5.52 21.84 0.82
CA PRO A 121 6.90 21.41 1.08
C PRO A 121 7.01 20.33 2.16
N SER A 122 6.06 20.24 3.11
CA SER A 122 6.07 19.14 4.08
C SER A 122 5.67 17.81 3.44
N LEU A 123 4.74 17.81 2.47
CA LEU A 123 4.43 16.61 1.69
C LEU A 123 5.60 16.22 0.79
N TRP A 124 6.27 17.19 0.17
CA TRP A 124 7.47 16.94 -0.63
C TRP A 124 8.56 16.25 0.19
N ARG A 125 8.86 16.81 1.37
CA ARG A 125 9.81 16.21 2.32
C ARG A 125 9.41 14.78 2.75
N ASN A 126 8.12 14.57 3.06
CA ASN A 126 7.61 13.24 3.38
C ASN A 126 7.79 12.28 2.20
N THR A 127 7.54 12.73 0.98
CA THR A 127 7.73 11.95 -0.25
C THR A 127 9.19 11.56 -0.44
N GLN A 128 10.14 12.50 -0.24
CA GLN A 128 11.57 12.21 -0.29
C GLN A 128 11.99 11.11 0.70
N LEU A 129 11.39 11.09 1.89
CA LEU A 129 11.64 10.06 2.90
C LEU A 129 11.03 8.71 2.51
N ASN A 130 9.80 8.72 2.00
CA ASN A 130 9.10 7.51 1.55
C ASN A 130 9.72 6.87 0.30
N ALA A 131 10.44 7.64 -0.51
CA ALA A 131 11.12 7.16 -1.70
C ALA A 131 12.40 6.36 -1.37
N LYS A 132 12.86 6.34 -0.12
CA LYS A 132 14.01 5.54 0.30
C LYS A 132 13.68 4.05 0.21
N ALA A 133 14.21 3.39 -0.81
CA ALA A 133 13.86 2.02 -1.17
C ALA A 133 15.06 1.08 -1.11
N GLY A 134 14.85 -0.14 -0.62
CA GLY A 134 15.88 -1.16 -0.57
C GLY A 134 15.78 -2.05 0.66
N LEU A 135 16.90 -2.66 1.00
CA LEU A 135 17.04 -3.55 2.15
C LEU A 135 17.65 -2.79 3.34
N PHE A 136 17.01 -2.91 4.48
CA PHE A 136 17.42 -2.28 5.73
C PHE A 136 17.57 -3.30 6.87
N GLU A 137 18.61 -3.19 7.63
CA GLU A 137 18.74 -3.86 8.93
C GLU A 137 18.09 -2.98 10.01
N VAL A 138 17.01 -3.46 10.60
CA VAL A 138 16.30 -2.76 11.68
C VAL A 138 17.05 -2.91 12.99
N CYS A 139 17.43 -4.14 13.30
CA CYS A 139 18.32 -4.54 14.37
C CYS A 139 18.86 -5.93 14.04
N ASP A 140 19.77 -6.46 14.87
CA ASP A 140 20.37 -7.78 14.65
C ASP A 140 19.27 -8.85 14.44
N GLY A 141 19.35 -9.53 13.31
CA GLY A 141 18.42 -10.58 12.90
C GLY A 141 17.07 -10.11 12.36
N ILE A 142 16.78 -8.81 12.29
CA ILE A 142 15.53 -8.26 11.71
C ILE A 142 15.86 -7.34 10.55
N TYR A 143 15.34 -7.69 9.38
CA TYR A 143 15.55 -6.97 8.13
C TYR A 143 14.21 -6.56 7.51
N GLN A 144 14.22 -5.46 6.78
CA GLN A 144 13.01 -4.91 6.18
C GLN A 144 13.29 -4.46 4.75
N VAL A 145 12.48 -4.91 3.81
CA VAL A 145 12.46 -4.33 2.46
C VAL A 145 11.41 -3.22 2.44
N ARG A 146 11.88 -2.01 2.14
CA ARG A 146 11.09 -0.77 2.12
C ARG A 146 11.03 -0.19 0.72
N GLY A 147 9.95 0.56 0.44
CA GLY A 147 9.79 1.29 -0.82
C GLY A 147 9.48 0.42 -2.04
N PHE A 148 9.14 -0.85 -1.85
CA PHE A 148 8.71 -1.75 -2.93
C PHE A 148 7.19 -1.77 -3.08
N ASP A 149 6.47 -1.16 -2.14
CA ASP A 149 5.03 -0.98 -2.13
C ASP A 149 4.66 0.14 -1.14
N MET A 150 3.37 0.37 -0.91
CA MET A 150 2.88 1.22 0.17
C MET A 150 3.25 0.64 1.54
N ALA A 151 3.09 -0.67 1.73
CA ALA A 151 3.52 -1.40 2.92
C ALA A 151 4.98 -1.85 2.82
N ASN A 152 5.56 -2.27 3.96
CA ASN A 152 6.87 -2.89 4.03
C ASN A 152 6.72 -4.38 4.33
N THR A 153 7.73 -5.19 3.96
CA THR A 153 7.84 -6.58 4.37
C THR A 153 9.03 -6.76 5.30
N THR A 154 8.85 -7.52 6.38
CA THR A 154 9.88 -7.73 7.39
C THR A 154 10.29 -9.20 7.45
N PHE A 155 11.59 -9.44 7.44
CA PHE A 155 12.21 -10.75 7.55
C PHE A 155 12.89 -10.88 8.90
N ILE A 156 12.52 -11.87 9.68
CA ILE A 156 13.09 -12.18 11.00
C ILE A 156 13.89 -13.46 10.87
N ARG A 157 15.19 -13.37 11.12
CA ARG A 157 16.09 -14.53 11.08
C ARG A 157 15.78 -15.46 12.25
N THR A 158 15.68 -16.75 11.95
CA THR A 158 15.50 -17.83 12.91
C THR A 158 16.75 -18.72 12.97
N ASP A 159 16.73 -19.79 13.77
CA ASP A 159 17.87 -20.70 13.87
C ASP A 159 18.23 -21.34 12.52
N HIS A 160 17.23 -21.65 11.67
CA HIS A 160 17.46 -22.37 10.41
C HIS A 160 16.78 -21.73 9.20
N GLY A 161 16.22 -20.52 9.31
CA GLY A 161 15.53 -19.87 8.21
C GLY A 161 14.97 -18.50 8.56
N TRP A 162 13.75 -18.23 8.13
CA TRP A 162 13.16 -16.91 8.21
C TRP A 162 11.66 -16.94 8.52
N ILE A 163 11.21 -16.06 9.38
CA ILE A 163 9.80 -15.66 9.50
C ILE A 163 9.60 -14.43 8.65
N VAL A 164 8.53 -14.40 7.85
CA VAL A 164 8.15 -13.23 7.05
C VAL A 164 6.90 -12.61 7.65
N PHE A 165 6.97 -11.32 7.95
CA PHE A 165 5.87 -10.55 8.52
C PHE A 165 5.40 -9.53 7.48
N ASP A 166 4.15 -9.67 7.03
CA ASP A 166 3.53 -9.03 5.90
C ASP A 166 4.25 -9.26 4.55
N VAL A 167 3.51 -9.31 3.47
CA VAL A 167 4.03 -9.78 2.19
C VAL A 167 3.69 -8.88 1.02
N LEU A 168 3.54 -7.56 1.27
CA LEU A 168 3.21 -6.57 0.26
C LEU A 168 1.87 -6.82 -0.45
N MET A 169 1.52 -5.99 -1.40
CA MET A 169 0.23 -6.03 -2.09
C MET A 169 0.19 -7.02 -3.26
N CYS A 170 1.32 -7.24 -3.96
CA CYS A 170 1.35 -8.09 -5.14
C CYS A 170 2.53 -9.06 -5.16
N LYS A 171 2.34 -10.13 -5.90
CA LYS A 171 3.29 -11.24 -6.05
C LYS A 171 4.63 -10.80 -6.62
N GLU A 172 4.62 -9.92 -7.59
CA GLU A 172 5.81 -9.43 -8.28
C GLU A 172 6.71 -8.63 -7.34
N ASN A 173 6.12 -7.74 -6.55
CA ASN A 173 6.87 -6.93 -5.59
C ASN A 173 7.42 -7.77 -4.44
N MET A 174 6.62 -8.75 -3.94
CA MET A 174 7.11 -9.66 -2.91
C MET A 174 8.21 -10.59 -3.43
N LYS A 175 8.12 -11.04 -4.68
CA LYS A 175 9.17 -11.81 -5.33
C LYS A 175 10.46 -10.99 -5.43
N ALA A 176 10.37 -9.73 -5.87
CA ALA A 176 11.52 -8.83 -5.94
C ALA A 176 12.14 -8.57 -4.56
N ALA A 177 11.31 -8.45 -3.51
CA ALA A 177 11.79 -8.33 -2.13
C ALA A 177 12.51 -9.59 -1.65
N LYS A 178 11.98 -10.78 -2.01
CA LYS A 178 12.64 -12.06 -1.75
C LYS A 178 14.00 -12.15 -2.45
N GLU A 179 14.04 -11.80 -3.73
CA GLU A 179 15.28 -11.81 -4.53
C GLU A 179 16.34 -10.90 -3.90
N LEU A 180 15.97 -9.70 -3.47
CA LEU A 180 16.90 -8.77 -2.80
C LEU A 180 17.46 -9.36 -1.49
N MET A 181 16.64 -10.09 -0.73
CA MET A 181 17.09 -10.82 0.45
C MET A 181 18.02 -11.99 0.06
N GLU A 182 17.68 -12.74 -0.98
CA GLU A 182 18.46 -13.89 -1.46
C GLU A 182 19.81 -13.48 -2.06
N GLU A 183 19.90 -12.33 -2.70
CA GLU A 183 21.16 -11.74 -3.19
C GLU A 183 22.17 -11.56 -2.03
N ARG A 184 21.68 -11.23 -0.85
CA ARG A 184 22.54 -10.96 0.32
C ARG A 184 22.75 -12.17 1.23
N PHE A 185 21.72 -12.96 1.46
CA PHE A 185 21.73 -14.01 2.49
C PHE A 185 21.69 -15.43 1.91
N GLY A 186 21.62 -15.57 0.59
CA GLY A 186 21.42 -16.85 -0.08
C GLY A 186 19.95 -17.30 -0.03
N PRO A 187 19.66 -18.51 -0.52
CA PRO A 187 18.28 -19.03 -0.60
C PRO A 187 17.56 -18.97 0.74
N LEU A 188 16.32 -18.47 0.74
CA LEU A 188 15.53 -18.32 1.95
C LEU A 188 14.70 -19.58 2.24
N ASP A 189 14.86 -20.15 3.42
CA ASP A 189 13.96 -21.17 3.96
C ASP A 189 12.91 -20.52 4.86
N ILE A 190 11.66 -20.43 4.39
CA ILE A 190 10.58 -19.71 5.07
C ILE A 190 9.91 -20.63 6.09
N LYS A 191 10.10 -20.35 7.35
CA LYS A 191 9.57 -21.11 8.49
C LYS A 191 8.14 -20.77 8.86
N ALA A 192 7.72 -19.51 8.64
CA ALA A 192 6.34 -19.05 8.78
C ALA A 192 6.11 -17.75 8.02
N VAL A 193 4.86 -17.51 7.63
CA VAL A 193 4.37 -16.22 7.15
C VAL A 193 3.32 -15.71 8.14
N LEU A 194 3.43 -14.45 8.53
CA LEU A 194 2.48 -13.78 9.43
C LEU A 194 1.84 -12.60 8.71
N TYR A 195 0.52 -12.53 8.74
CA TYR A 195 -0.23 -11.35 8.32
C TYR A 195 -0.61 -10.52 9.54
N SER A 196 -0.28 -9.24 9.53
CA SER A 196 -0.63 -8.33 10.61
C SER A 196 -2.13 -8.05 10.68
N HIS A 197 -2.75 -7.86 9.52
CA HIS A 197 -4.19 -7.58 9.39
C HIS A 197 -4.70 -7.84 7.95
N SER A 198 -5.97 -7.58 7.70
CA SER A 198 -6.71 -8.00 6.51
C SER A 198 -6.67 -7.03 5.32
N HIS A 199 -5.88 -5.95 5.36
CA HIS A 199 -5.68 -5.10 4.19
C HIS A 199 -4.79 -5.79 3.16
N VAL A 200 -5.12 -5.60 1.88
CA VAL A 200 -4.50 -6.34 0.78
C VAL A 200 -3.00 -6.08 0.62
N ASP A 201 -2.53 -4.90 0.98
CA ASP A 201 -1.12 -4.51 0.94
C ASP A 201 -0.24 -5.21 1.99
N HIS A 202 -0.85 -6.04 2.87
CA HIS A 202 -0.15 -6.85 3.87
C HIS A 202 -0.19 -8.36 3.59
N PHE A 203 -1.08 -8.82 2.67
CA PHE A 203 -1.18 -10.26 2.35
C PHE A 203 -1.13 -10.58 0.85
N GLY A 204 -1.37 -9.60 -0.02
CA GLY A 204 -1.63 -9.84 -1.45
C GLY A 204 -0.47 -10.42 -2.24
N GLY A 205 0.76 -10.25 -1.77
CA GLY A 205 1.96 -10.75 -2.40
C GLY A 205 2.41 -12.15 -1.97
N VAL A 206 1.62 -12.87 -1.18
CA VAL A 206 2.04 -14.13 -0.53
C VAL A 206 2.58 -15.19 -1.50
N GLU A 207 2.06 -15.30 -2.72
CA GLU A 207 2.59 -16.24 -3.72
C GLU A 207 3.94 -15.79 -4.34
N GLY A 208 4.43 -14.60 -3.99
CA GLY A 208 5.79 -14.17 -4.30
C GLY A 208 6.84 -14.71 -3.34
N ILE A 209 6.44 -15.16 -2.14
CA ILE A 209 7.38 -15.67 -1.13
C ILE A 209 7.28 -17.18 -0.92
N ILE A 210 6.09 -17.77 -0.97
CA ILE A 210 5.84 -19.21 -0.87
C ILE A 210 4.85 -19.67 -1.93
N THR A 211 4.92 -20.96 -2.33
CA THR A 211 3.92 -21.59 -3.20
C THR A 211 2.85 -22.28 -2.37
N ARG A 212 1.69 -22.57 -2.98
CA ARG A 212 0.58 -23.29 -2.30
C ARG A 212 0.99 -24.68 -1.82
N GLU A 213 1.91 -25.34 -2.51
CA GLU A 213 2.44 -26.66 -2.16
C GLU A 213 3.35 -26.61 -0.92
N GLN A 214 3.94 -25.46 -0.62
CA GLN A 214 4.76 -25.25 0.57
C GLN A 214 3.94 -25.01 1.83
N VAL A 215 2.65 -24.67 1.69
CA VAL A 215 1.78 -24.31 2.82
C VAL A 215 1.48 -25.53 3.69
N ALA A 216 1.50 -25.33 5.01
CA ALA A 216 1.17 -26.37 5.99
C ALA A 216 -0.33 -26.73 5.95
N ASP A 217 -0.65 -27.97 6.36
CA ASP A 217 -2.04 -28.44 6.44
C ASP A 217 -2.76 -27.78 7.64
N ALA A 218 -3.78 -26.98 7.33
CA ALA A 218 -4.59 -26.26 8.31
C ALA A 218 -5.41 -27.18 9.27
N THR A 219 -5.54 -28.46 8.96
CA THR A 219 -6.21 -29.44 9.85
C THR A 219 -5.32 -29.88 11.01
N LEU A 220 -4.03 -29.61 10.91
CA LEU A 220 -3.05 -29.95 11.96
C LEU A 220 -2.96 -28.86 13.03
N SER A 221 -2.65 -29.26 14.27
CA SER A 221 -2.29 -28.28 15.29
C SER A 221 -1.04 -27.49 14.89
N LEU A 222 -0.90 -26.24 15.31
CA LEU A 222 0.25 -25.39 14.96
C LEU A 222 1.59 -26.10 15.24
N LYS A 223 1.72 -26.78 16.39
CA LYS A 223 2.91 -27.58 16.71
C LYS A 223 3.24 -28.63 15.64
N LYS A 224 2.22 -29.28 15.09
CA LYS A 224 2.41 -30.27 13.99
C LYS A 224 2.72 -29.59 12.67
N GLN A 225 2.11 -28.43 12.39
CA GLN A 225 2.42 -27.63 11.20
C GLN A 225 3.90 -27.22 11.21
N LEU A 226 4.39 -26.66 12.31
CA LEU A 226 5.81 -26.25 12.48
C LEU A 226 6.79 -27.43 12.35
N ALA A 227 6.37 -28.63 12.75
CA ALA A 227 7.19 -29.84 12.63
C ALA A 227 7.09 -30.54 11.27
N SER A 228 6.21 -30.09 10.37
CA SER A 228 5.92 -30.80 9.10
C SER A 228 6.92 -30.53 7.98
N GLY A 229 7.81 -29.56 8.14
CA GLY A 229 8.67 -29.05 7.06
C GLY A 229 7.93 -28.21 6.02
N LYS A 230 6.67 -27.83 6.32
CA LYS A 230 5.84 -26.92 5.53
C LYS A 230 5.71 -25.58 6.25
N THR A 231 5.32 -24.55 5.52
CA THR A 231 5.22 -23.18 6.01
C THR A 231 3.81 -22.90 6.54
N PRO A 232 3.59 -22.71 7.83
CA PRO A 232 2.33 -22.23 8.36
C PRO A 232 2.14 -20.74 7.99
N VAL A 233 0.89 -20.38 7.75
CA VAL A 233 0.46 -19.00 7.55
C VAL A 233 -0.40 -18.62 8.75
N LEU A 234 0.04 -17.62 9.50
CA LEU A 234 -0.61 -17.16 10.72
C LEU A 234 -1.25 -15.80 10.50
N ALA A 235 -2.43 -15.59 11.06
CA ALA A 235 -3.10 -14.30 11.03
C ALA A 235 -4.02 -14.10 12.24
N PRO A 236 -4.47 -12.88 12.55
CA PRO A 236 -5.49 -12.64 13.57
C PRO A 236 -6.78 -13.38 13.27
N ALA A 237 -7.51 -13.79 14.31
CA ALA A 237 -8.80 -14.45 14.19
C ALA A 237 -9.78 -13.60 13.35
N GLY A 238 -10.51 -14.25 12.45
CA GLY A 238 -11.43 -13.60 11.53
C GLY A 238 -10.77 -12.93 10.31
N PHE A 239 -9.47 -13.05 10.15
CA PHE A 239 -8.73 -12.46 9.02
C PHE A 239 -9.38 -12.73 7.67
N LEU A 240 -9.64 -14.00 7.33
CA LEU A 240 -10.17 -14.38 6.02
C LEU A 240 -11.53 -13.74 5.74
N LYS A 241 -12.40 -13.67 6.76
CA LYS A 241 -13.71 -13.02 6.65
C LYS A 241 -13.56 -11.54 6.31
N HIS A 242 -12.67 -10.83 6.99
CA HIS A 242 -12.43 -9.40 6.77
C HIS A 242 -11.76 -9.15 5.42
N ALA A 243 -10.76 -9.93 5.04
CA ALA A 243 -10.08 -9.82 3.75
C ALA A 243 -11.06 -10.00 2.57
N ILE A 244 -11.94 -11.01 2.62
CA ILE A 244 -12.95 -11.24 1.58
C ILE A 244 -14.02 -10.14 1.61
N SER A 245 -14.48 -9.73 2.79
CA SER A 245 -15.48 -8.66 2.92
C SER A 245 -15.01 -7.36 2.28
N GLU A 246 -13.79 -6.97 2.54
CA GLU A 246 -13.23 -5.71 2.03
C GLU A 246 -12.89 -5.80 0.54
N ASN A 247 -12.20 -6.84 0.11
CA ASN A 247 -11.63 -6.90 -1.25
C ASN A 247 -12.56 -7.51 -2.28
N VAL A 248 -13.55 -8.33 -1.88
CA VAL A 248 -14.51 -8.97 -2.78
C VAL A 248 -15.89 -8.32 -2.68
N TYR A 249 -16.52 -8.35 -1.50
CA TYR A 249 -17.88 -7.79 -1.38
C TYR A 249 -17.90 -6.26 -1.52
N ALA A 250 -16.99 -5.56 -0.86
CA ALA A 250 -16.87 -4.12 -0.95
C ALA A 250 -15.90 -3.65 -2.06
N GLY A 251 -15.28 -4.56 -2.82
CA GLY A 251 -14.17 -4.30 -3.72
C GLY A 251 -14.33 -3.10 -4.65
N ILE A 252 -15.48 -2.97 -5.32
CA ILE A 252 -15.75 -1.81 -6.20
C ILE A 252 -15.83 -0.51 -5.38
N ALA A 253 -16.44 -0.52 -4.21
CA ALA A 253 -16.54 0.64 -3.35
C ALA A 253 -15.15 1.04 -2.79
N MET A 254 -14.34 0.05 -2.41
CA MET A 254 -12.95 0.27 -1.98
C MET A 254 -12.08 0.83 -3.10
N ALA A 255 -12.18 0.30 -4.32
CA ALA A 255 -11.47 0.84 -5.48
C ALA A 255 -11.83 2.30 -5.76
N ARG A 256 -13.13 2.68 -5.64
CA ARG A 256 -13.56 4.07 -5.76
C ARG A 256 -13.00 4.96 -4.65
N ARG A 257 -12.98 4.48 -3.40
CA ARG A 257 -12.38 5.22 -2.29
C ARG A 257 -10.88 5.44 -2.53
N ALA A 258 -10.15 4.42 -3.01
CA ALA A 258 -8.74 4.53 -3.32
C ALA A 258 -8.46 5.61 -4.38
N GLN A 259 -9.32 5.79 -5.38
CA GLN A 259 -9.19 6.85 -6.37
C GLN A 259 -9.21 8.24 -5.73
N PHE A 260 -10.10 8.47 -4.77
CA PHE A 260 -10.18 9.76 -4.07
C PHE A 260 -9.11 9.92 -3.00
N GLN A 261 -8.73 8.85 -2.31
CA GLN A 261 -7.78 8.91 -1.21
C GLN A 261 -6.34 8.97 -1.70
N TYR A 262 -6.01 8.23 -2.75
CA TYR A 262 -4.64 8.01 -3.21
C TYR A 262 -4.35 8.59 -4.59
N GLY A 263 -5.36 9.11 -5.29
CA GLY A 263 -5.18 9.62 -6.65
C GLY A 263 -4.75 8.55 -7.66
N THR A 264 -5.22 7.30 -7.50
CA THR A 264 -4.76 6.14 -8.30
C THR A 264 -5.00 6.25 -9.81
N VAL A 265 -5.81 7.21 -10.23
CA VAL A 265 -6.12 7.50 -11.65
C VAL A 265 -5.31 8.68 -12.22
N LEU A 266 -4.55 9.37 -11.37
CA LEU A 266 -3.70 10.48 -11.76
C LEU A 266 -2.33 9.96 -12.18
N ASP A 267 -1.68 10.69 -13.09
CA ASP A 267 -0.28 10.44 -13.42
C ASP A 267 0.60 10.67 -12.20
N LYS A 268 1.68 9.91 -12.09
CA LYS A 268 2.63 10.06 -10.98
C LYS A 268 3.46 11.34 -11.16
N GLY A 269 3.72 12.01 -10.05
CA GLY A 269 4.57 13.20 -10.02
C GLY A 269 3.95 14.41 -9.34
N GLU A 270 4.65 15.53 -9.42
CA GLU A 270 4.36 16.77 -8.70
C GLU A 270 3.06 17.47 -9.07
N LYS A 271 2.50 17.14 -10.23
CA LYS A 271 1.24 17.70 -10.75
C LYS A 271 0.11 16.68 -10.75
N GLY A 272 0.30 15.54 -10.08
CA GLY A 272 -0.67 14.46 -10.01
C GLY A 272 -0.59 13.70 -8.68
N ALA A 273 -0.47 12.37 -8.73
CA ALA A 273 -0.29 11.54 -7.54
C ALA A 273 1.19 11.51 -7.14
N LEU A 274 1.57 12.31 -6.16
CA LEU A 274 2.95 12.40 -5.69
C LEU A 274 3.29 11.31 -4.66
N SER A 275 2.46 11.15 -3.64
CA SER A 275 2.57 10.09 -2.65
C SER A 275 1.23 9.90 -1.91
N VAL A 276 1.11 8.81 -1.19
CA VAL A 276 -0.08 8.54 -0.36
C VAL A 276 0.14 8.87 1.13
N GLY A 277 1.24 9.56 1.43
CA GLY A 277 1.61 10.00 2.78
C GLY A 277 2.31 8.90 3.60
N ILE A 278 1.77 7.70 3.63
CA ILE A 278 2.35 6.51 4.31
C ILE A 278 3.29 5.69 3.41
N GLY A 279 3.40 6.06 2.14
CA GLY A 279 4.26 5.42 1.13
C GLY A 279 4.11 6.15 -0.19
N MET A 280 4.78 5.67 -1.23
CA MET A 280 4.75 6.30 -2.55
C MET A 280 3.45 6.04 -3.30
N GLY A 281 2.87 4.86 -3.16
CA GLY A 281 1.64 4.47 -3.85
C GLY A 281 1.32 2.99 -3.66
N GLN A 282 0.32 2.52 -4.40
CA GLN A 282 -0.05 1.10 -4.45
C GLN A 282 0.59 0.44 -5.67
N SER A 283 1.13 -0.77 -5.49
CA SER A 283 1.57 -1.60 -6.62
C SER A 283 0.39 -2.08 -7.46
N THR A 284 0.65 -2.44 -8.72
CA THR A 284 -0.37 -2.81 -9.71
C THR A 284 -0.19 -4.22 -10.28
N GLY A 285 0.52 -5.09 -9.54
CA GLY A 285 0.77 -6.47 -9.93
C GLY A 285 -0.37 -7.45 -9.57
N THR A 286 -0.03 -8.72 -9.54
CA THR A 286 -0.96 -9.83 -9.28
C THR A 286 -1.21 -10.00 -7.79
N VAL A 287 -2.44 -9.79 -7.35
CA VAL A 287 -2.87 -10.03 -5.97
C VAL A 287 -3.20 -11.51 -5.78
N SER A 288 -2.67 -12.10 -4.71
CA SER A 288 -2.93 -13.48 -4.30
C SER A 288 -3.45 -13.55 -2.85
N LEU A 289 -4.01 -14.68 -2.48
CA LEU A 289 -4.42 -14.94 -1.09
C LEU A 289 -4.20 -16.43 -0.78
N ILE A 290 -3.42 -16.69 0.26
CA ILE A 290 -3.35 -17.98 0.93
C ILE A 290 -4.07 -17.81 2.28
N ALA A 291 -5.11 -18.61 2.51
CA ALA A 291 -5.84 -18.57 3.76
C ALA A 291 -4.91 -18.95 4.94
N PRO A 292 -5.04 -18.27 6.09
CA PRO A 292 -4.28 -18.66 7.27
C PRO A 292 -4.50 -20.13 7.63
N THR A 293 -3.42 -20.82 7.96
CA THR A 293 -3.47 -22.20 8.47
C THR A 293 -3.63 -22.24 9.99
N TYR A 294 -3.41 -21.08 10.64
CA TYR A 294 -3.62 -20.90 12.05
C TYR A 294 -4.09 -19.47 12.35
N GLU A 295 -5.20 -19.33 13.04
CA GLU A 295 -5.70 -18.04 13.48
C GLU A 295 -5.32 -17.79 14.96
N ILE A 296 -4.79 -16.60 15.23
CA ILE A 296 -4.37 -16.14 16.55
C ILE A 296 -5.58 -15.48 17.21
N GLY A 297 -6.09 -16.09 18.29
CA GLY A 297 -7.24 -15.60 19.06
C GLY A 297 -6.87 -14.52 20.08
N GLU A 298 -7.83 -14.25 20.97
CA GLU A 298 -7.68 -13.27 22.07
C GLU A 298 -6.71 -13.72 23.16
N ASP A 299 -6.56 -15.03 23.33
CA ASP A 299 -5.54 -15.60 24.22
C ASP A 299 -4.18 -15.37 23.58
N VAL A 300 -3.48 -14.34 24.02
CA VAL A 300 -2.15 -13.95 23.51
C VAL A 300 -1.22 -15.17 23.53
N PRO A 301 -1.11 -15.92 22.43
CA PRO A 301 -0.27 -17.11 22.44
C PRO A 301 1.19 -16.70 22.36
N LYS A 302 1.97 -17.34 23.23
CA LYS A 302 3.41 -17.34 23.14
C LYS A 302 3.82 -18.51 22.25
N LEU A 303 4.35 -18.21 21.07
CA LEU A 303 4.71 -19.19 20.06
C LEU A 303 6.22 -19.22 19.89
N THR A 304 6.80 -20.41 19.81
CA THR A 304 8.19 -20.54 19.40
C THR A 304 8.22 -21.07 17.98
N ILE A 305 8.78 -20.28 17.06
CA ILE A 305 8.93 -20.61 15.64
C ILE A 305 10.43 -20.68 15.36
N ASP A 306 10.94 -21.87 15.10
CA ASP A 306 12.35 -22.13 14.76
C ASP A 306 13.33 -21.32 15.63
N GLY A 307 13.20 -21.46 16.96
CA GLY A 307 14.06 -20.80 17.96
C GLY A 307 13.63 -19.40 18.38
N ILE A 308 12.78 -18.72 17.61
CA ILE A 308 12.31 -17.37 17.93
C ILE A 308 11.01 -17.41 18.73
N GLU A 309 11.04 -16.80 19.92
CA GLU A 309 9.85 -16.60 20.71
C GLU A 309 9.04 -15.42 20.18
N THR A 310 7.82 -15.70 19.76
CA THR A 310 6.90 -14.74 19.17
C THR A 310 5.67 -14.58 20.07
N VAL A 311 5.31 -13.34 20.37
CA VAL A 311 4.10 -13.01 21.12
C VAL A 311 3.22 -12.12 20.26
N SER A 312 1.97 -12.55 20.04
CA SER A 312 1.02 -11.81 19.18
C SER A 312 -0.07 -11.17 20.04
N TYR A 313 -0.24 -9.87 19.88
CA TYR A 313 -1.29 -9.11 20.55
C TYR A 313 -2.27 -8.59 19.52
N THR A 314 -3.58 -8.72 19.77
CA THR A 314 -4.63 -8.09 18.97
C THR A 314 -4.77 -6.60 19.30
N HIS A 315 -4.36 -6.20 20.52
CA HIS A 315 -4.22 -4.80 20.93
C HIS A 315 -2.93 -4.65 21.72
N LEU A 316 -2.09 -3.74 21.32
CA LEU A 316 -1.10 -3.17 22.21
C LEU A 316 -1.73 -1.91 22.82
N THR A 317 -2.33 -2.01 24.00
CA THR A 317 -2.34 -0.88 24.88
C THR A 317 -0.90 -0.69 25.31
N LEU A 318 -0.19 0.18 24.62
CA LEU A 318 0.98 0.79 25.21
C LEU A 318 0.51 1.24 26.61
N PRO A 319 1.13 0.79 27.71
CA PRO A 319 0.92 1.46 28.95
C PRO A 319 1.23 2.90 28.65
N THR A 320 0.21 3.74 28.65
CA THR A 320 0.36 5.18 28.83
C THR A 320 0.97 5.30 30.23
N ILE A 321 2.23 4.95 30.34
CA ILE A 321 3.02 5.48 31.42
C ILE A 321 3.02 6.94 31.07
N LEU A 322 2.13 7.58 31.69
CA LEU A 322 2.26 8.90 32.16
C LEU A 322 3.71 9.28 32.26
N LEU A 323 4.21 9.86 31.21
CA LEU A 323 5.26 10.82 31.31
C LEU A 323 4.61 12.06 31.90
N VAL A 324 4.51 12.08 33.19
CA VAL A 324 4.35 13.31 33.95
C VAL A 324 5.71 13.94 34.04
#